data_323fb435f7e0aba0936a4b6dcf28d7a7
#
_entry.id   323fb435f7e0aba0936a4b6dcf28d7a7
#
_cell.length_a   1.000
_cell.length_b   1.000
_cell.length_c   1.000
_cell.angle_alpha   90.00
_cell.angle_beta   90.00
_cell.angle_gamma   90.00
#
_symmetry.space_group_name_H-M   'P 1'
#
loop_
_entity.id
_entity.type
_entity.pdbx_description
1 polymer ?
#
loop_
_entity_poly.entity_id
_entity_poly.type
_entity_poly.pdbx_seq_one_letter_code
_entity_poly.pdbx_strand_id
1 'polypeptide(L)'
;NLYAGYLRLKAGEQLRTEFVAASQMFFVISGSGCTDMDNGSLVWHTGDLFTLPAVDSALHQAVSDSVLFWVNDAPLLRYLGVTPCEQRFKPVLYTQARITEALQQVRAQGEDRNRVGVLLSNPNFPTTMTLTHTLWSLYNILPKGVVQKAHRHNSVAIDHCVAAGPDTYTLIGKDVDADGTIINPIKAMWTPGATFITPPGWWHSHHNDSSEDAIVLPIQDAGLVMNMQVLDFRLVD
;
A
#
# COMPACT_ATOMS: atom_id res chain seq x y z
N ASN A 1 5.45 -11.38 -7.11
CA ASN A 1 4.05 -11.68 -6.77
C ASN A 1 3.10 -10.53 -7.06
N LEU A 2 3.58 -9.27 -7.07
CA LEU A 2 2.77 -8.07 -7.25
C LEU A 2 3.12 -7.34 -8.54
N TYR A 3 2.11 -6.75 -9.16
CA TYR A 3 2.23 -5.73 -10.20
C TYR A 3 1.91 -4.38 -9.59
N ALA A 4 2.66 -3.34 -9.96
CA ALA A 4 2.36 -1.96 -9.62
C ALA A 4 2.44 -1.07 -10.87
N GLY A 5 1.53 -0.12 -11.00
CA GLY A 5 1.45 0.80 -12.11
C GLY A 5 0.65 2.06 -11.78
N TYR A 6 0.60 2.97 -12.73
CA TYR A 6 -0.18 4.19 -12.62
C TYR A 6 -1.16 4.29 -13.78
N LEU A 7 -2.40 4.66 -13.48
CA LEU A 7 -3.40 5.02 -14.46
C LEU A 7 -3.51 6.54 -14.50
N ARG A 8 -3.46 7.12 -15.69
CA ARG A 8 -3.69 8.54 -15.90
C ARG A 8 -4.83 8.73 -16.87
N LEU A 9 -5.83 9.50 -16.47
CA LEU A 9 -6.99 9.84 -17.27
C LEU A 9 -7.18 11.35 -17.26
N LYS A 10 -7.50 11.92 -18.41
CA LYS A 10 -7.98 13.30 -18.51
C LYS A 10 -9.45 13.38 -18.16
N ALA A 11 -9.92 14.58 -17.78
CA ALA A 11 -11.35 14.83 -17.56
C ALA A 11 -12.19 14.34 -18.75
N GLY A 12 -13.20 13.52 -18.48
CA GLY A 12 -14.08 12.90 -19.48
C GLY A 12 -13.52 11.65 -20.15
N GLU A 13 -12.26 11.26 -19.91
CA GLU A 13 -11.72 10.01 -20.44
C GLU A 13 -12.18 8.80 -19.66
N GLN A 14 -12.16 7.66 -20.33
CA GLN A 14 -12.45 6.34 -19.80
C GLN A 14 -11.27 5.40 -20.09
N LEU A 15 -10.94 4.54 -19.12
CA LEU A 15 -9.93 3.51 -19.26
C LEU A 15 -10.45 2.19 -18.70
N ARG A 16 -10.36 1.12 -19.49
CA ARG A 16 -10.69 -0.22 -19.06
C ARG A 16 -9.43 -0.95 -18.60
N THR A 17 -9.48 -1.54 -17.43
CA THR A 17 -8.46 -2.48 -16.96
C THR A 17 -8.99 -3.91 -17.03
N GLU A 18 -8.19 -4.81 -17.61
CA GLU A 18 -8.49 -6.23 -17.79
C GLU A 18 -7.27 -7.03 -17.31
N PHE A 19 -7.36 -7.58 -16.11
CA PHE A 19 -6.27 -8.34 -15.51
C PHE A 19 -6.81 -9.58 -14.80
N VAL A 20 -6.17 -10.71 -15.03
CA VAL A 20 -6.41 -11.92 -14.24
C VAL A 20 -5.75 -11.74 -12.89
N ALA A 21 -6.50 -11.17 -11.96
CA ALA A 21 -6.08 -10.90 -10.59
C ALA A 21 -7.17 -11.32 -9.60
N ALA A 22 -6.81 -11.83 -8.45
CA ALA A 22 -7.74 -12.15 -7.37
C ALA A 22 -7.98 -10.96 -6.44
N SER A 23 -7.01 -10.03 -6.42
CA SER A 23 -7.01 -8.82 -5.58
C SER A 23 -6.40 -7.66 -6.34
N GLN A 24 -7.08 -6.53 -6.29
CA GLN A 24 -6.61 -5.27 -6.85
C GLN A 24 -6.83 -4.15 -5.85
N MET A 25 -5.89 -3.22 -5.74
CA MET A 25 -5.96 -2.02 -4.93
C MET A 25 -5.65 -0.81 -5.80
N PHE A 26 -6.43 0.25 -5.63
CA PHE A 26 -6.25 1.55 -6.27
C PHE A 26 -6.18 2.63 -5.19
N PHE A 27 -5.18 3.49 -5.27
CA PHE A 27 -5.08 4.71 -4.47
C PHE A 27 -5.19 5.92 -5.39
N VAL A 28 -6.11 6.83 -5.10
CA VAL A 28 -6.36 8.02 -5.92
C VAL A 28 -5.38 9.12 -5.52
N ILE A 29 -4.30 9.26 -6.28
CA ILE A 29 -3.27 10.30 -6.05
C ILE A 29 -3.88 11.69 -6.29
N SER A 30 -4.67 11.84 -7.35
CA SER A 30 -5.35 13.09 -7.69
C SER A 30 -6.59 12.85 -8.53
N GLY A 31 -7.54 13.79 -8.45
CA GLY A 31 -8.73 13.80 -9.29
C GLY A 31 -9.95 13.16 -8.65
N SER A 32 -10.97 12.93 -9.48
CA SER A 32 -12.25 12.35 -9.10
C SER A 32 -12.87 11.61 -10.26
N GLY A 33 -13.67 10.60 -9.95
CA GLY A 33 -14.34 9.79 -10.96
C GLY A 33 -15.11 8.63 -10.39
N CYS A 34 -15.40 7.65 -11.23
CA CYS A 34 -16.00 6.40 -10.81
C CYS A 34 -15.33 5.20 -11.49
N THR A 35 -15.52 4.04 -10.89
CA THR A 35 -15.11 2.76 -11.46
C THR A 35 -16.32 1.83 -11.50
N ASP A 36 -16.69 1.44 -12.72
CA ASP A 36 -17.81 0.53 -12.98
C ASP A 36 -17.31 -0.89 -13.16
N MET A 37 -18.02 -1.84 -12.57
CA MET A 37 -17.83 -3.28 -12.64
C MET A 37 -19.18 -3.94 -12.88
N ASP A 38 -19.18 -5.21 -13.25
CA ASP A 38 -20.43 -5.99 -13.48
C ASP A 38 -21.38 -5.93 -12.27
N ASN A 39 -20.85 -5.84 -11.06
CA ASN A 39 -21.59 -5.91 -9.80
C ASN A 39 -21.77 -4.54 -9.09
N GLY A 40 -21.56 -3.44 -9.77
CA GLY A 40 -21.75 -2.11 -9.19
C GLY A 40 -20.72 -1.07 -9.59
N SER A 41 -20.83 0.10 -8.97
CA SER A 41 -19.96 1.24 -9.22
C SER A 41 -19.42 1.81 -7.91
N LEU A 42 -18.19 2.32 -7.95
CA LEU A 42 -17.54 3.08 -6.87
C LEU A 42 -17.22 4.48 -7.35
N VAL A 43 -17.65 5.49 -6.59
CA VAL A 43 -17.23 6.89 -6.79
C VAL A 43 -16.02 7.16 -5.90
N TRP A 44 -14.99 7.77 -6.46
CA TRP A 44 -13.72 8.03 -5.78
C TRP A 44 -13.23 9.47 -5.99
N HIS A 45 -12.46 9.95 -5.01
CA HIS A 45 -11.86 11.29 -4.98
C HIS A 45 -10.38 11.18 -4.55
N THR A 46 -9.63 12.25 -4.72
CA THR A 46 -8.24 12.36 -4.24
C THR A 46 -8.11 11.88 -2.78
N GLY A 47 -7.14 11.00 -2.54
CA GLY A 47 -6.83 10.44 -1.23
C GLY A 47 -7.66 9.21 -0.85
N ASP A 48 -8.67 8.84 -1.64
CA ASP A 48 -9.42 7.60 -1.44
C ASP A 48 -8.58 6.39 -1.86
N LEU A 49 -8.81 5.26 -1.19
CA LEU A 49 -8.29 3.96 -1.58
C LEU A 49 -9.46 3.01 -1.77
N PHE A 50 -9.44 2.20 -2.81
CA PHE A 50 -10.46 1.17 -2.99
C PHE A 50 -9.86 -0.15 -3.46
N THR A 51 -10.57 -1.24 -3.17
CA THR A 51 -10.18 -2.60 -3.57
C THR A 51 -11.23 -3.22 -4.46
N LEU A 52 -10.76 -3.98 -5.45
CA LEU A 52 -11.60 -4.80 -6.30
C LEU A 52 -11.23 -6.28 -6.15
N PRO A 53 -12.24 -7.18 -6.07
CA PRO A 53 -12.01 -8.62 -6.15
C PRO A 53 -11.64 -9.04 -7.58
N ALA A 54 -11.64 -10.32 -7.85
CA ALA A 54 -11.59 -10.85 -9.21
C ALA A 54 -12.76 -10.30 -10.02
N VAL A 55 -12.46 -9.57 -11.09
CA VAL A 55 -13.41 -9.04 -12.07
C VAL A 55 -12.84 -9.24 -13.47
N ASP A 56 -13.68 -9.49 -14.45
CA ASP A 56 -13.23 -9.64 -15.84
C ASP A 56 -12.67 -8.32 -16.36
N SER A 57 -13.33 -7.22 -16.02
CA SER A 57 -12.86 -5.88 -16.33
C SER A 57 -13.41 -4.84 -15.34
N ALA A 58 -12.72 -3.71 -15.24
CA ALA A 58 -13.19 -2.52 -14.55
C ALA A 58 -13.05 -1.30 -15.47
N LEU A 59 -14.10 -0.50 -15.61
CA LEU A 59 -14.12 0.71 -16.40
C LEU A 59 -13.96 1.92 -15.49
N HIS A 60 -12.80 2.57 -15.55
CA HIS A 60 -12.52 3.80 -14.82
C HIS A 60 -12.92 5.00 -15.65
N GLN A 61 -13.71 5.92 -15.10
CA GLN A 61 -14.21 7.12 -15.76
C GLN A 61 -13.81 8.35 -14.95
N ALA A 62 -13.05 9.26 -15.53
CA ALA A 62 -12.56 10.45 -14.85
C ALA A 62 -13.52 11.64 -15.03
N VAL A 63 -13.92 12.24 -13.91
CA VAL A 63 -14.68 13.53 -13.90
C VAL A 63 -13.71 14.70 -14.00
N SER A 64 -12.54 14.60 -13.40
CA SER A 64 -11.43 15.57 -13.49
C SER A 64 -10.14 14.85 -13.91
N ASP A 65 -9.10 15.60 -14.29
CA ASP A 65 -7.76 15.02 -14.55
C ASP A 65 -7.34 14.18 -13.33
N SER A 66 -7.09 12.90 -13.55
CA SER A 66 -6.91 11.92 -12.48
C SER A 66 -5.68 11.07 -12.66
N VAL A 67 -5.06 10.72 -11.52
CA VAL A 67 -3.96 9.75 -11.44
C VAL A 67 -4.27 8.77 -10.31
N LEU A 68 -4.25 7.48 -10.63
CA LEU A 68 -4.43 6.40 -9.66
C LEU A 68 -3.17 5.54 -9.63
N PHE A 69 -2.70 5.22 -8.42
CA PHE A 69 -1.72 4.17 -8.20
C PHE A 69 -2.44 2.84 -8.06
N TRP A 70 -1.99 1.82 -8.79
CA TRP A 70 -2.66 0.53 -8.92
C TRP A 70 -1.71 -0.61 -8.59
N VAL A 71 -2.13 -1.50 -7.70
CA VAL A 71 -1.41 -2.74 -7.34
C VAL A 71 -2.34 -3.93 -7.45
N ASN A 72 -1.84 -5.06 -7.97
CA ASN A 72 -2.58 -6.31 -8.05
C ASN A 72 -1.67 -7.54 -7.94
N ASP A 73 -2.29 -8.71 -7.74
CA ASP A 73 -1.61 -10.00 -7.58
C ASP A 73 -1.54 -10.86 -8.87
N ALA A 74 -1.80 -10.27 -10.03
CA ALA A 74 -1.77 -11.00 -11.30
C ALA A 74 -0.44 -11.75 -11.57
N PRO A 75 0.75 -11.22 -11.23
CA PRO A 75 2.00 -11.97 -11.40
C PRO A 75 2.05 -13.26 -10.58
N LEU A 76 1.48 -13.27 -9.36
CA LEU A 76 1.36 -14.48 -8.54
C LEU A 76 0.49 -15.53 -9.23
N LEU A 77 -0.69 -15.14 -9.71
CA LEU A 77 -1.61 -16.07 -10.39
C LEU A 77 -0.99 -16.63 -11.67
N ARG A 78 -0.29 -15.79 -12.43
CA ARG A 78 0.45 -16.21 -13.62
C ARG A 78 1.53 -17.24 -13.27
N TYR A 79 2.30 -17.00 -12.21
CA TYR A 79 3.33 -17.94 -11.74
C TYR A 79 2.74 -19.28 -11.33
N LEU A 80 1.57 -19.27 -10.66
CA LEU A 80 0.87 -20.48 -10.26
C LEU A 80 0.13 -21.18 -11.41
N GLY A 81 -0.06 -20.51 -12.56
CA GLY A 81 -0.83 -21.04 -13.69
C GLY A 81 -2.32 -21.19 -13.40
N VAL A 82 -2.90 -20.27 -12.60
CA VAL A 82 -4.30 -20.34 -12.15
C VAL A 82 -5.06 -19.06 -12.50
N THR A 83 -6.39 -19.19 -12.54
CA THR A 83 -7.33 -18.06 -12.64
C THR A 83 -8.33 -18.10 -11.50
N PRO A 84 -8.78 -16.95 -10.97
CA PRO A 84 -9.82 -16.91 -9.96
C PRO A 84 -11.12 -17.49 -10.51
N CYS A 85 -11.77 -18.37 -9.75
CA CYS A 85 -13.07 -18.95 -10.10
C CYS A 85 -14.24 -18.26 -9.37
N GLU A 86 -13.96 -17.41 -8.38
CA GLU A 86 -14.96 -16.70 -7.58
C GLU A 86 -14.42 -15.39 -7.01
N GLN A 87 -15.31 -14.48 -6.66
CA GLN A 87 -14.99 -13.26 -5.92
C GLN A 87 -14.92 -13.59 -4.42
N ARG A 88 -13.76 -13.40 -3.80
CA ARG A 88 -13.52 -13.72 -2.37
C ARG A 88 -13.98 -12.60 -1.42
N PHE A 89 -14.27 -11.41 -1.92
CA PHE A 89 -14.74 -10.27 -1.15
C PHE A 89 -15.53 -9.32 -2.06
N LYS A 90 -16.24 -8.37 -1.45
CA LYS A 90 -16.90 -7.27 -2.16
C LYS A 90 -15.96 -6.07 -2.28
N PRO A 91 -16.09 -5.23 -3.31
CA PRO A 91 -15.37 -3.97 -3.39
C PRO A 91 -15.51 -3.16 -2.10
N VAL A 92 -14.41 -2.57 -1.63
CA VAL A 92 -14.38 -1.72 -0.42
C VAL A 92 -13.76 -0.39 -0.78
N LEU A 93 -14.38 0.70 -0.31
CA LEU A 93 -13.87 2.06 -0.40
C LEU A 93 -13.44 2.55 0.99
N TYR A 94 -12.20 2.95 1.11
CA TYR A 94 -11.61 3.64 2.25
C TYR A 94 -11.49 5.11 1.89
N THR A 95 -12.44 5.93 2.33
CA THR A 95 -12.42 7.36 2.01
C THR A 95 -11.30 8.07 2.75
N GLN A 96 -10.71 9.10 2.11
CA GLN A 96 -9.71 9.95 2.75
C GLN A 96 -10.19 10.49 4.11
N ALA A 97 -11.45 10.88 4.20
CA ALA A 97 -12.03 11.37 5.46
C ALA A 97 -11.92 10.33 6.59
N ARG A 98 -12.28 9.07 6.32
CA ARG A 98 -12.18 7.98 7.32
C ARG A 98 -10.73 7.66 7.67
N ILE A 99 -9.83 7.66 6.70
CA ILE A 99 -8.39 7.44 6.95
C ILE A 99 -7.85 8.57 7.85
N THR A 100 -8.20 9.82 7.55
CA THR A 100 -7.76 10.99 8.32
C THR A 100 -8.32 10.97 9.76
N GLU A 101 -9.58 10.64 9.94
CA GLU A 101 -10.21 10.50 11.26
C GLU A 101 -9.51 9.42 12.08
N ALA A 102 -9.28 8.25 11.49
CA ALA A 102 -8.58 7.15 12.16
C ALA A 102 -7.14 7.52 12.54
N LEU A 103 -6.41 8.23 11.67
CA LEU A 103 -5.07 8.75 11.98
C LEU A 103 -5.08 9.74 13.15
N GLN A 104 -6.06 10.63 13.22
CA GLN A 104 -6.22 11.55 14.35
C GLN A 104 -6.45 10.79 15.66
N GLN A 105 -7.27 9.74 15.64
CA GLN A 105 -7.51 8.88 16.81
C GLN A 105 -6.24 8.16 17.27
N VAL A 106 -5.42 7.64 16.34
CA VAL A 106 -4.15 6.98 16.67
C VAL A 106 -3.17 7.99 17.27
N ARG A 107 -3.07 9.20 16.70
CA ARG A 107 -2.21 10.28 17.25
C ARG A 107 -2.61 10.70 18.65
N ALA A 108 -3.91 10.79 18.93
CA ALA A 108 -4.42 11.17 20.25
C ALA A 108 -4.08 10.14 21.36
N GLN A 109 -3.67 8.92 20.99
CA GLN A 109 -3.28 7.86 21.95
C GLN A 109 -1.82 7.97 22.44
N GLY A 110 -1.04 8.96 21.97
CA GLY A 110 0.32 9.25 22.40
C GLY A 110 1.37 9.12 21.28
N GLU A 111 2.41 9.97 21.35
CA GLU A 111 3.44 10.12 20.32
C GLU A 111 4.61 9.13 20.44
N ASP A 112 4.72 8.36 21.52
CA ASP A 112 5.87 7.48 21.80
C ASP A 112 5.94 6.21 20.94
N ARG A 113 5.23 6.17 19.82
CA ARG A 113 5.22 5.01 18.94
C ARG A 113 6.17 5.22 17.77
N ASN A 114 7.10 4.30 17.63
CA ASN A 114 8.00 4.19 16.45
C ASN A 114 7.23 4.11 15.12
N ARG A 115 5.92 3.84 15.16
CA ARG A 115 5.03 3.75 13.99
C ARG A 115 3.65 4.30 14.33
N VAL A 116 3.22 5.30 13.58
CA VAL A 116 1.87 5.87 13.64
C VAL A 116 1.17 5.50 12.34
N GLY A 117 0.19 4.61 12.38
CA GLY A 117 -0.47 4.18 11.16
C GLY A 117 -1.84 3.56 11.39
N VAL A 118 -2.64 3.56 10.34
CA VAL A 118 -3.95 2.95 10.28
C VAL A 118 -3.91 1.73 9.38
N LEU A 119 -4.22 0.58 9.96
CA LEU A 119 -4.35 -0.65 9.20
C LEU A 119 -5.59 -0.59 8.32
N LEU A 120 -5.41 -0.77 7.01
CA LEU A 120 -6.49 -0.81 6.03
C LEU A 120 -7.05 -2.24 5.97
N SER A 121 -7.89 -2.57 6.94
CA SER A 121 -8.47 -3.91 7.05
C SER A 121 -9.82 -4.01 6.34
N ASN A 122 -10.08 -5.18 5.75
CA ASN A 122 -11.33 -5.50 5.10
C ASN A 122 -12.18 -6.39 6.03
N PRO A 123 -13.45 -6.07 6.28
CA PRO A 123 -14.33 -6.88 7.13
C PRO A 123 -14.48 -8.34 6.69
N ASN A 124 -14.22 -8.66 5.43
CA ASN A 124 -14.23 -10.05 4.94
C ASN A 124 -13.05 -10.88 5.45
N PHE A 125 -12.00 -10.26 6.00
CA PHE A 125 -10.78 -10.94 6.49
C PHE A 125 -10.47 -10.60 7.95
N PRO A 126 -11.40 -10.89 8.90
CA PRO A 126 -11.25 -10.48 10.29
C PRO A 126 -10.09 -11.17 11.01
N THR A 127 -9.70 -12.38 10.58
CA THR A 127 -8.61 -13.14 11.19
C THR A 127 -7.24 -12.59 10.83
N THR A 128 -7.02 -12.21 9.58
CA THR A 128 -5.74 -11.67 9.10
C THR A 128 -5.68 -10.16 9.17
N MET A 129 -6.84 -9.49 9.25
CA MET A 129 -6.97 -8.03 9.23
C MET A 129 -6.30 -7.40 7.99
N THR A 130 -6.33 -8.11 6.86
CA THR A 130 -5.69 -7.70 5.60
C THR A 130 -6.61 -6.87 4.73
N LEU A 131 -6.03 -6.13 3.79
CA LEU A 131 -6.73 -5.30 2.80
C LEU A 131 -7.58 -6.18 1.86
N THR A 132 -6.99 -7.30 1.42
CA THR A 132 -7.64 -8.39 0.68
C THR A 132 -7.04 -9.71 1.16
N HIS A 133 -7.45 -10.84 0.62
CA HIS A 133 -6.87 -12.15 1.01
C HIS A 133 -5.40 -12.32 0.58
N THR A 134 -4.89 -11.52 -0.36
CA THR A 134 -3.48 -11.55 -0.78
C THR A 134 -2.71 -10.29 -0.37
N LEU A 135 -3.39 -9.12 -0.28
CA LEU A 135 -2.76 -7.83 -0.03
C LEU A 135 -2.96 -7.38 1.41
N TRP A 136 -1.90 -6.90 2.02
CA TRP A 136 -1.90 -6.17 3.28
C TRP A 136 -1.44 -4.73 3.03
N SER A 137 -2.01 -3.76 3.75
CA SER A 137 -1.61 -2.36 3.64
C SER A 137 -1.85 -1.59 4.93
N LEU A 138 -1.01 -0.60 5.14
CA LEU A 138 -1.03 0.33 6.26
C LEU A 138 -0.91 1.75 5.72
N TYR A 139 -1.75 2.68 6.16
CA TYR A 139 -1.53 4.10 5.92
C TYR A 139 -0.65 4.64 7.03
N ASN A 140 0.65 4.79 6.77
CA ASN A 140 1.68 5.01 7.78
C ASN A 140 2.20 6.44 7.75
N ILE A 141 2.22 7.09 8.93
CA ILE A 141 2.87 8.38 9.12
C ILE A 141 4.24 8.16 9.72
N LEU A 142 5.23 8.81 9.15
CA LEU A 142 6.56 8.98 9.71
C LEU A 142 6.69 10.44 10.18
N PRO A 143 6.58 10.71 11.49
CA PRO A 143 6.64 12.07 12.01
C PRO A 143 7.99 12.74 11.68
N LYS A 144 8.00 14.07 11.62
CA LYS A 144 9.21 14.85 11.42
C LYS A 144 10.27 14.52 12.47
N GLY A 145 11.53 14.41 12.04
CA GLY A 145 12.65 14.09 12.91
C GLY A 145 12.69 12.67 13.45
N VAL A 146 11.79 11.77 12.98
CA VAL A 146 11.70 10.39 13.48
C VAL A 146 12.41 9.42 12.53
N VAL A 147 13.13 8.48 13.15
CA VAL A 147 13.70 7.31 12.49
C VAL A 147 12.96 6.07 12.99
N GLN A 148 12.38 5.31 12.09
CA GLN A 148 11.86 3.97 12.39
C GLN A 148 13.02 2.97 12.38
N LYS A 149 13.18 2.20 13.46
CA LYS A 149 14.20 1.17 13.59
C LYS A 149 14.20 0.22 12.40
N ALA A 150 15.36 -0.30 12.08
CA ALA A 150 15.49 -1.31 11.03
C ALA A 150 14.66 -2.54 11.36
N HIS A 151 13.92 -3.00 10.36
CA HIS A 151 13.08 -4.18 10.44
C HIS A 151 13.08 -4.92 9.10
N ARG A 152 12.63 -6.17 9.12
CA ARG A 152 12.47 -6.99 7.91
C ARG A 152 11.22 -7.86 8.01
N HIS A 153 10.72 -8.26 6.88
CA HIS A 153 9.62 -9.22 6.76
C HIS A 153 9.80 -10.10 5.52
N ASN A 154 9.18 -11.27 5.52
CA ASN A 154 9.28 -12.22 4.41
C ASN A 154 8.28 -11.98 3.28
N SER A 155 7.43 -10.94 3.36
CA SER A 155 6.65 -10.41 2.24
C SER A 155 7.45 -9.37 1.45
N VAL A 156 7.14 -9.20 0.16
CA VAL A 156 7.57 -8.01 -0.58
C VAL A 156 6.75 -6.80 -0.15
N ALA A 157 7.36 -5.62 -0.03
CA ALA A 157 6.64 -4.36 0.10
C ALA A 157 6.84 -3.49 -1.14
N ILE A 158 5.76 -2.91 -1.63
CA ILE A 158 5.73 -1.82 -2.58
C ILE A 158 5.31 -0.59 -1.79
N ASP A 159 6.25 0.31 -1.56
CA ASP A 159 6.07 1.48 -0.72
C ASP A 159 5.77 2.70 -1.59
N HIS A 160 4.51 3.18 -1.56
CA HIS A 160 4.10 4.37 -2.29
C HIS A 160 4.20 5.60 -1.37
N CYS A 161 5.00 6.60 -1.79
CA CYS A 161 5.13 7.86 -1.08
C CYS A 161 3.92 8.76 -1.34
N VAL A 162 3.08 8.96 -0.34
CA VAL A 162 1.90 9.84 -0.44
C VAL A 162 2.30 11.30 -0.19
N ALA A 163 3.13 11.55 0.82
CA ALA A 163 3.65 12.86 1.17
C ALA A 163 5.02 12.73 1.82
N ALA A 164 5.94 13.62 1.48
CA ALA A 164 7.25 13.72 2.12
C ALA A 164 7.85 15.11 1.92
N GLY A 165 8.52 15.60 2.95
CA GLY A 165 9.46 16.74 2.83
C GLY A 165 10.80 16.29 2.25
N PRO A 166 11.70 17.25 1.94
CA PRO A 166 13.06 16.94 1.55
C PRO A 166 13.76 16.16 2.68
N ASP A 167 14.75 15.34 2.33
CA ASP A 167 15.52 14.52 3.29
C ASP A 167 14.71 13.44 4.02
N THR A 168 13.60 13.00 3.40
CA THR A 168 12.88 11.79 3.81
C THR A 168 13.33 10.63 2.91
N TYR A 169 13.69 9.48 3.51
CA TYR A 169 14.23 8.36 2.77
C TYR A 169 14.08 7.03 3.52
N THR A 170 14.29 5.94 2.80
CA THR A 170 14.43 4.58 3.34
C THR A 170 15.82 4.05 3.05
N LEU A 171 16.46 3.47 4.05
CA LEU A 171 17.67 2.65 3.87
C LEU A 171 17.25 1.19 3.73
N ILE A 172 17.81 0.49 2.73
CA ILE A 172 17.45 -0.89 2.40
C ILE A 172 18.74 -1.70 2.22
N GLY A 173 18.89 -2.82 2.93
CA GLY A 173 20.07 -3.67 2.82
C GLY A 173 19.83 -5.10 3.28
N LYS A 174 20.77 -6.00 2.96
CA LYS A 174 20.63 -7.42 3.28
C LYS A 174 20.95 -7.73 4.73
N ASP A 175 21.92 -7.02 5.30
CA ASP A 175 22.50 -7.33 6.59
C ASP A 175 22.50 -6.09 7.49
N VAL A 176 22.51 -6.33 8.79
CA VAL A 176 22.71 -5.32 9.84
C VAL A 176 23.94 -5.71 10.66
N ASP A 177 24.62 -4.70 11.22
CA ASP A 177 25.71 -4.90 12.18
C ASP A 177 25.17 -5.19 13.59
N ALA A 178 26.08 -5.29 14.57
CA ALA A 178 25.75 -5.57 15.97
C ALA A 178 24.90 -4.46 16.62
N ASP A 179 24.96 -3.24 16.10
CA ASP A 179 24.20 -2.09 16.59
C ASP A 179 22.85 -1.93 15.87
N GLY A 180 22.52 -2.85 14.95
CA GLY A 180 21.29 -2.82 14.17
C GLY A 180 21.31 -1.84 12.99
N THR A 181 22.49 -1.32 12.61
CA THR A 181 22.66 -0.44 11.46
C THR A 181 22.73 -1.26 10.17
N ILE A 182 22.03 -0.84 9.14
CA ILE A 182 22.02 -1.55 7.85
C ILE A 182 23.38 -1.37 7.15
N ILE A 183 24.01 -2.49 6.80
CA ILE A 183 25.33 -2.53 6.15
C ILE A 183 25.18 -2.23 4.66
N ASN A 184 25.97 -1.29 4.13
CA ASN A 184 25.98 -0.90 2.71
C ASN A 184 24.57 -0.66 2.13
N PRO A 185 23.75 0.21 2.73
CA PRO A 185 22.37 0.39 2.34
C PRO A 185 22.22 1.04 0.97
N ILE A 186 21.18 0.63 0.25
CA ILE A 186 20.61 1.42 -0.83
C ILE A 186 19.73 2.50 -0.18
N LYS A 187 19.94 3.76 -0.55
CA LYS A 187 19.11 4.88 -0.08
C LYS A 187 18.04 5.20 -1.10
N ALA A 188 16.78 4.96 -0.75
CA ALA A 188 15.61 5.33 -1.55
C ALA A 188 15.02 6.64 -1.03
N MET A 189 15.16 7.72 -1.78
CA MET A 189 14.57 9.02 -1.43
C MET A 189 13.06 8.98 -1.64
N TRP A 190 12.32 9.61 -0.71
CA TRP A 190 10.88 9.73 -0.85
C TRP A 190 10.53 10.97 -1.66
N THR A 191 9.81 10.74 -2.76
CA THR A 191 9.24 11.82 -3.58
C THR A 191 7.74 11.57 -3.65
N PRO A 192 6.87 12.53 -3.32
CA PRO A 192 5.42 12.35 -3.43
C PRO A 192 5.01 11.81 -4.81
N GLY A 193 4.21 10.75 -4.80
CA GLY A 193 3.80 10.03 -6.00
C GLY A 193 4.79 8.96 -6.49
N ALA A 194 6.02 8.90 -5.97
CA ALA A 194 6.98 7.84 -6.32
C ALA A 194 6.72 6.55 -5.52
N THR A 195 7.29 5.47 -6.02
CA THR A 195 7.20 4.13 -5.40
C THR A 195 8.58 3.48 -5.38
N PHE A 196 8.90 2.81 -4.29
CA PHE A 196 10.10 1.99 -4.17
C PHE A 196 9.74 0.59 -3.63
N ILE A 197 10.66 -0.34 -3.73
CA ILE A 197 10.43 -1.74 -3.35
C ILE A 197 11.37 -2.11 -2.22
N THR A 198 10.80 -2.72 -1.17
CA THR A 198 11.54 -3.44 -0.13
C THR A 198 11.47 -4.94 -0.43
N PRO A 199 12.60 -5.58 -0.83
CA PRO A 199 12.60 -7.00 -1.15
C PRO A 199 12.31 -7.88 0.08
N PRO A 200 11.72 -9.08 -0.11
CA PRO A 200 11.49 -10.03 0.99
C PRO A 200 12.77 -10.35 1.76
N GLY A 201 12.69 -10.28 3.07
CA GLY A 201 13.80 -10.59 3.97
C GLY A 201 14.91 -9.54 4.07
N TRP A 202 14.85 -8.46 3.31
CA TRP A 202 15.81 -7.37 3.42
C TRP A 202 15.44 -6.44 4.58
N TRP A 203 16.46 -5.99 5.31
CA TRP A 203 16.34 -4.98 6.34
C TRP A 203 16.06 -3.61 5.73
N HIS A 204 15.16 -2.85 6.35
CA HIS A 204 14.88 -1.48 5.95
C HIS A 204 14.51 -0.62 7.16
N SER A 205 14.89 0.65 7.08
CA SER A 205 14.58 1.68 8.08
C SER A 205 14.12 2.95 7.39
N HIS A 206 13.09 3.60 7.93
CA HIS A 206 12.55 4.83 7.37
C HIS A 206 13.03 6.03 8.17
N HIS A 207 13.48 7.07 7.49
CA HIS A 207 14.09 8.26 8.06
C HIS A 207 13.36 9.50 7.57
N ASN A 208 12.97 10.39 8.48
CA ASN A 208 12.38 11.67 8.14
C ASN A 208 13.18 12.80 8.80
N ASP A 209 14.20 13.27 8.12
CA ASP A 209 15.05 14.39 8.56
C ASP A 209 14.46 15.75 8.15
N SER A 210 13.23 15.74 7.60
CA SER A 210 12.54 16.97 7.17
C SER A 210 11.79 17.65 8.32
N SER A 211 11.26 18.83 8.05
CA SER A 211 10.46 19.62 9.01
C SER A 211 8.97 19.26 9.01
N GLU A 212 8.54 18.34 8.15
CA GLU A 212 7.14 17.96 7.95
C GLU A 212 6.95 16.45 8.18
N ASP A 213 5.73 16.05 8.55
CA ASP A 213 5.37 14.64 8.61
C ASP A 213 5.35 14.04 7.20
N ALA A 214 5.86 12.84 7.07
CA ALA A 214 5.80 12.09 5.82
C ALA A 214 4.78 10.96 5.91
N ILE A 215 4.22 10.57 4.76
CA ILE A 215 3.20 9.52 4.66
C ILE A 215 3.61 8.53 3.59
N VAL A 216 3.65 7.27 3.97
CA VAL A 216 3.89 6.15 3.05
C VAL A 216 2.74 5.14 3.14
N LEU A 217 2.38 4.59 1.99
CA LEU A 217 1.40 3.53 1.83
C LEU A 217 2.14 2.26 1.37
N PRO A 218 2.59 1.40 2.29
CA PRO A 218 3.15 0.10 1.96
C PRO A 218 2.04 -0.87 1.53
N ILE A 219 2.24 -1.54 0.41
CA ILE A 219 1.40 -2.63 -0.06
C ILE A 219 2.25 -3.89 -0.09
N GLN A 220 1.81 -4.93 0.63
CA GLN A 220 2.56 -6.17 0.76
C GLN A 220 1.72 -7.37 0.31
N ASP A 221 2.37 -8.41 -0.22
CA ASP A 221 1.77 -9.72 -0.48
C ASP A 221 1.62 -10.56 0.81
N ALA A 222 1.54 -9.87 1.95
CA ALA A 222 1.53 -10.48 3.27
C ALA A 222 0.24 -11.26 3.58
N GLY A 223 -0.85 -11.04 2.83
CA GLY A 223 -2.11 -11.76 3.06
C GLY A 223 -1.96 -13.29 3.03
N LEU A 224 -1.15 -13.81 2.10
CA LEU A 224 -0.87 -15.25 2.01
C LEU A 224 -0.09 -15.77 3.21
N VAL A 225 1.02 -15.12 3.55
CA VAL A 225 1.89 -15.59 4.65
C VAL A 225 1.22 -15.43 6.01
N MET A 226 0.34 -14.44 6.17
CA MET A 226 -0.50 -14.28 7.36
C MET A 226 -1.56 -15.38 7.46
N ASN A 227 -2.23 -15.71 6.35
CA ASN A 227 -3.19 -16.82 6.32
C ASN A 227 -2.54 -18.17 6.64
N MET A 228 -1.32 -18.39 6.18
CA MET A 228 -0.52 -19.58 6.47
C MET A 228 0.14 -19.55 7.87
N GLN A 229 0.03 -18.44 8.61
CA GLN A 229 0.67 -18.21 9.92
C GLN A 229 2.20 -18.34 9.89
N VAL A 230 2.82 -17.94 8.79
CA VAL A 230 4.28 -17.99 8.58
C VAL A 230 4.90 -16.61 8.34
N LEU A 231 4.21 -15.54 8.71
CA LEU A 231 4.77 -14.19 8.64
C LEU A 231 5.99 -14.10 9.57
N ASP A 232 7.17 -13.87 9.00
CA ASP A 232 8.40 -13.59 9.73
C ASP A 232 8.67 -12.08 9.70
N PHE A 233 8.34 -11.41 10.79
CA PHE A 233 8.63 -10.00 11.01
C PHE A 233 9.65 -9.87 12.13
N ARG A 234 10.74 -9.15 11.89
CA ARG A 234 11.82 -8.92 12.87
C ARG A 234 12.19 -7.44 12.95
N LEU A 235 12.41 -6.99 14.16
CA LEU A 235 13.02 -5.69 14.47
C LEU A 235 14.47 -5.91 14.92
N VAL A 236 15.32 -4.91 14.72
CA VAL A 236 16.58 -4.82 15.46
C VAL A 236 16.26 -4.47 16.93
N ASP A 237 17.04 -4.99 17.84
CA ASP A 237 16.90 -4.78 19.30
C ASP A 237 17.08 -3.31 19.70
#